data_0e618523a59dd91fde751b0e8f25c910
#
_entry.id   0e618523a59dd91fde751b0e8f25c910
#
_cell.length_a   1.000
_cell.length_b   1.000
_cell.length_c   1.000
_cell.angle_alpha   90.00
_cell.angle_beta   90.00
_cell.angle_gamma   90.00
#
_symmetry.space_group_name_H-M   'P 1'
#
loop_
_entity.id
_entity.type
_entity.pdbx_description
1 polymer ?
#
loop_
_entity_poly.entity_id
_entity_poly.type
_entity_poly.pdbx_seq_one_letter_code
_entity_poly.pdbx_strand_id
1 'polypeptide(L)'
;MHLNRREQRKQRYGDRPGRRSAFICEDLDESNSPAQIQKRSPLKSLFSLIPPVPLFLAALLIGCRPPGKPTTADIELKPEEVRDFATLYQQNCAGCHGQDGKGNSALALANPVYLAIASDDVIRRATASGVRDSLMPAFARSSGGMLTDDQIEILVHEMRARWKAKEALGAPPYAANEPGDPARGAAAYAAFCAGCHGPEGTGTKKGSSIIDDSFLALVSDQSLRTTVIAGRPDLGHPDWRNYVPDRPMTPQEVTDVVAWLVAHRKANAGQPYPGNEQAQKN
;
A
#
# COMPACT_ATOMS: atom_id res chain seq x y z
N MET A 1 -19.06 3.60 40.10
CA MET A 1 -19.98 3.90 39.00
C MET A 1 -19.33 3.41 37.70
N HIS A 2 -19.72 2.22 37.21
CA HIS A 2 -19.20 1.65 35.97
C HIS A 2 -20.14 2.05 34.84
N LEU A 3 -19.63 2.84 33.90
CA LEU A 3 -20.33 3.21 32.69
C LEU A 3 -20.51 1.99 31.77
N ASN A 4 -21.70 1.85 31.21
CA ASN A 4 -22.12 0.74 30.35
C ASN A 4 -21.34 0.78 29.00
N ARG A 5 -20.97 -0.39 28.46
CA ARG A 5 -20.22 -0.56 27.19
C ARG A 5 -20.82 0.18 25.99
N ARG A 6 -22.11 0.53 26.00
CA ARG A 6 -22.77 1.32 24.95
C ARG A 6 -22.39 2.80 24.98
N GLU A 7 -22.09 3.36 26.15
CA GLU A 7 -21.71 4.77 26.28
C GLU A 7 -20.24 5.00 25.95
N GLN A 8 -19.37 4.02 26.22
CA GLN A 8 -17.95 4.07 25.83
C GLN A 8 -17.75 4.04 24.31
N ARG A 9 -18.70 3.46 23.55
CA ARG A 9 -18.67 3.46 22.08
C ARG A 9 -19.05 4.82 21.47
N LYS A 10 -19.92 5.57 22.12
CA LYS A 10 -20.32 6.92 21.64
C LYS A 10 -19.22 7.98 21.81
N GLN A 11 -18.34 7.82 22.79
CA GLN A 11 -17.21 8.74 22.98
C GLN A 11 -16.04 8.52 22.00
N ARG A 12 -15.93 7.36 21.35
CA ARG A 12 -14.87 7.06 20.36
C ARG A 12 -15.22 7.41 18.92
N TYR A 13 -16.50 7.55 18.62
CA TYR A 13 -16.99 7.88 17.29
C TYR A 13 -17.97 9.04 17.41
N GLY A 14 -17.41 10.27 17.37
CA GLY A 14 -18.21 11.47 17.24
C GLY A 14 -19.06 11.41 15.97
N ASP A 15 -20.33 11.79 16.09
CA ASP A 15 -21.32 11.86 15.02
C ASP A 15 -20.75 12.58 13.80
N ARG A 16 -20.47 11.84 12.72
CA ARG A 16 -20.26 12.42 11.39
C ARG A 16 -21.62 12.54 10.72
N PRO A 17 -22.06 13.75 10.34
CA PRO A 17 -23.31 13.92 9.61
C PRO A 17 -23.19 13.23 8.24
N GLY A 18 -24.13 12.35 7.94
CA GLY A 18 -24.23 11.65 6.68
C GLY A 18 -24.43 12.63 5.52
N ARG A 19 -23.52 12.64 4.56
CA ARG A 19 -23.74 13.26 3.26
C ARG A 19 -24.74 12.42 2.47
N ARG A 20 -25.95 12.91 2.36
CA ARG A 20 -26.89 12.48 1.35
C ARG A 20 -26.43 13.06 0.02
N SER A 21 -26.04 12.21 -0.93
CA SER A 21 -25.89 12.60 -2.32
C SER A 21 -27.27 12.84 -2.91
N ALA A 22 -27.65 14.12 -3.04
CA ALA A 22 -28.79 14.51 -3.85
C ALA A 22 -28.26 14.70 -5.28
N PHE A 23 -28.76 13.88 -6.20
CA PHE A 23 -28.66 14.15 -7.63
C PHE A 23 -29.58 15.32 -7.94
N ILE A 24 -29.00 16.46 -8.24
CA ILE A 24 -29.72 17.61 -8.80
C ILE A 24 -29.51 17.54 -10.30
N CYS A 25 -30.60 17.29 -11.04
CA CYS A 25 -30.69 17.64 -12.45
C CYS A 25 -30.90 19.15 -12.50
N GLU A 26 -29.96 19.89 -13.03
CA GLU A 26 -30.15 21.30 -13.37
C GLU A 26 -30.79 21.40 -14.73
N ASP A 27 -32.05 21.88 -14.73
CA ASP A 27 -32.76 22.36 -15.88
C ASP A 27 -32.08 23.62 -16.41
N LEU A 28 -31.68 23.59 -17.67
CA LEU A 28 -31.25 24.80 -18.39
C LEU A 28 -32.46 25.59 -18.81
N ASP A 29 -32.68 26.71 -18.12
CA ASP A 29 -33.69 27.72 -18.44
C ASP A 29 -33.20 28.59 -19.63
N GLU A 30 -33.92 28.50 -20.73
CA GLU A 30 -33.75 29.32 -21.93
C GLU A 30 -34.69 30.54 -21.82
N SER A 31 -34.12 31.69 -21.48
CA SER A 31 -34.81 32.97 -21.70
C SER A 31 -33.85 34.00 -22.24
N ASN A 32 -33.93 34.25 -23.55
CA ASN A 32 -34.01 35.63 -24.04
C ASN A 32 -34.36 35.71 -25.53
N SER A 33 -35.53 36.29 -25.76
CA SER A 33 -35.98 36.82 -27.05
C SER A 33 -35.41 38.25 -27.24
N PRO A 34 -35.32 38.75 -28.50
CA PRO A 34 -36.42 39.60 -28.90
C PRO A 34 -36.84 39.50 -30.39
N ALA A 35 -38.10 39.86 -30.56
CA ALA A 35 -38.91 39.99 -31.72
C ALA A 35 -38.34 40.72 -32.95
N GLN A 36 -38.76 40.32 -34.14
CA GLN A 36 -39.17 41.21 -35.26
C GLN A 36 -40.13 40.46 -36.22
N ILE A 37 -41.37 40.83 -36.20
CA ILE A 37 -42.26 41.45 -37.18
C ILE A 37 -42.28 40.86 -38.61
N GLN A 38 -43.38 40.15 -38.89
CA GLN A 38 -44.42 40.34 -39.90
C GLN A 38 -44.10 40.34 -41.43
N LYS A 39 -44.68 39.39 -42.14
CA LYS A 39 -45.69 39.74 -43.19
C LYS A 39 -46.41 38.49 -43.71
N ARG A 40 -47.73 38.66 -43.81
CA ARG A 40 -48.70 37.70 -44.38
C ARG A 40 -48.61 37.61 -45.91
N SER A 41 -48.89 36.42 -46.45
CA SER A 41 -49.92 36.25 -47.47
C SER A 41 -50.14 34.77 -47.82
N PRO A 42 -51.32 34.38 -48.29
CA PRO A 42 -51.81 33.02 -48.28
C PRO A 42 -51.66 32.32 -49.63
N LEU A 43 -51.29 31.08 -49.65
CA LEU A 43 -51.58 30.20 -50.75
C LEU A 43 -52.10 28.87 -50.21
N LYS A 44 -53.40 28.68 -50.52
CA LYS A 44 -54.07 27.40 -50.34
C LYS A 44 -53.49 26.42 -51.37
N SER A 45 -52.97 25.31 -50.87
CA SER A 45 -52.76 24.11 -51.67
C SER A 45 -53.17 22.91 -50.85
N LEU A 46 -54.21 22.27 -51.33
CA LEU A 46 -54.65 20.95 -50.94
C LEU A 46 -53.49 19.96 -51.21
N PHE A 47 -52.94 19.33 -50.19
CA PHE A 47 -52.32 18.02 -50.35
C PHE A 47 -52.66 17.15 -49.15
N SER A 48 -53.62 16.32 -49.43
CA SER A 48 -53.68 14.88 -49.23
C SER A 48 -53.23 14.35 -47.83
N LEU A 49 -54.26 13.86 -47.19
CA LEU A 49 -54.17 12.92 -46.05
C LEU A 49 -53.30 11.70 -46.40
N ILE A 50 -52.09 11.71 -45.99
CA ILE A 50 -51.26 10.49 -45.79
C ILE A 50 -50.87 10.45 -44.29
N PRO A 51 -51.31 9.44 -43.55
CA PRO A 51 -50.91 9.36 -42.15
C PRO A 51 -49.36 9.08 -42.03
N PRO A 52 -48.67 9.72 -41.17
CA PRO A 52 -47.22 9.47 -40.95
C PRO A 52 -46.97 8.17 -40.16
N VAL A 53 -47.46 7.05 -40.73
CA VAL A 53 -47.21 5.73 -40.11
C VAL A 53 -45.78 5.24 -40.26
N PRO A 54 -44.96 5.61 -41.29
CA PRO A 54 -43.61 5.07 -41.37
C PRO A 54 -42.57 5.77 -40.45
N LEU A 55 -42.85 7.00 -39.97
CA LEU A 55 -41.87 7.65 -39.06
C LEU A 55 -41.89 7.08 -37.65
N PHE A 56 -43.06 6.64 -37.18
CA PHE A 56 -43.17 6.00 -35.85
C PHE A 56 -42.54 4.60 -35.83
N LEU A 57 -42.57 3.88 -36.95
CA LEU A 57 -41.94 2.55 -37.04
C LEU A 57 -40.42 2.63 -37.13
N ALA A 58 -39.85 3.70 -37.71
CA ALA A 58 -38.42 3.92 -37.76
C ALA A 58 -37.84 4.35 -36.39
N ALA A 59 -38.60 5.07 -35.58
CA ALA A 59 -38.19 5.45 -34.22
C ALA A 59 -38.16 4.25 -33.26
N LEU A 60 -38.90 3.20 -33.50
CA LEU A 60 -38.89 1.96 -32.71
C LEU A 60 -37.70 1.04 -33.02
N LEU A 61 -36.96 1.32 -34.11
CA LEU A 61 -35.76 0.56 -34.50
C LEU A 61 -34.46 1.22 -34.06
N ILE A 62 -34.52 2.44 -33.48
CA ILE A 62 -33.36 3.07 -32.85
C ILE A 62 -33.24 2.47 -31.43
N GLY A 63 -32.74 1.32 -31.41
CA GLY A 63 -31.96 0.61 -30.39
C GLY A 63 -32.17 0.97 -28.94
N CYS A 64 -33.32 0.63 -28.36
CA CYS A 64 -33.32 0.30 -26.95
C CYS A 64 -32.48 -0.97 -26.79
N ARG A 65 -31.26 -0.86 -26.27
CA ARG A 65 -30.53 -2.04 -25.78
C ARG A 65 -31.44 -2.73 -24.75
N PRO A 66 -31.76 -4.01 -24.92
CA PRO A 66 -32.57 -4.69 -23.92
C PRO A 66 -31.90 -4.57 -22.53
N PRO A 67 -32.66 -4.20 -21.48
CA PRO A 67 -32.16 -4.16 -20.13
C PRO A 67 -31.53 -5.53 -19.77
N GLY A 68 -30.29 -5.53 -19.31
CA GLY A 68 -29.60 -6.74 -18.89
C GLY A 68 -28.65 -7.37 -19.94
N LYS A 69 -28.48 -6.81 -21.14
CA LYS A 69 -27.43 -7.27 -22.03
C LYS A 69 -26.09 -6.66 -21.60
N PRO A 70 -25.12 -7.47 -21.10
CA PRO A 70 -23.84 -6.96 -20.67
C PRO A 70 -23.12 -6.24 -21.81
N THR A 71 -22.53 -5.10 -21.48
CA THR A 71 -21.61 -4.38 -22.37
C THR A 71 -20.21 -4.90 -22.19
N THR A 72 -19.27 -4.55 -23.06
CA THR A 72 -17.85 -4.86 -22.86
C THR A 72 -17.27 -4.27 -21.57
N ALA A 73 -17.91 -3.21 -21.04
CA ALA A 73 -17.53 -2.62 -19.77
C ALA A 73 -18.02 -3.43 -18.55
N ASP A 74 -19.01 -4.31 -18.74
CA ASP A 74 -19.57 -5.17 -17.69
C ASP A 74 -18.90 -6.55 -17.64
N ILE A 75 -17.90 -6.80 -18.52
CA ILE A 75 -17.13 -8.05 -18.50
C ILE A 75 -16.10 -7.92 -17.38
N GLU A 76 -16.30 -8.67 -16.30
CA GLU A 76 -15.27 -8.81 -15.28
C GLU A 76 -14.02 -9.47 -15.88
N LEU A 77 -12.89 -8.79 -15.77
CA LEU A 77 -11.60 -9.37 -16.13
C LEU A 77 -11.30 -10.52 -15.18
N LYS A 78 -10.81 -11.62 -15.71
CA LYS A 78 -10.27 -12.68 -14.87
C LYS A 78 -9.07 -12.13 -14.07
N PRO A 79 -8.82 -12.63 -12.86
CA PRO A 79 -7.70 -12.15 -12.03
C PRO A 79 -6.37 -12.09 -12.77
N GLU A 80 -6.08 -13.08 -13.62
CA GLU A 80 -4.86 -13.14 -14.43
C GLU A 80 -4.80 -12.13 -15.60
N GLU A 81 -5.92 -11.56 -15.98
CA GLU A 81 -6.03 -10.57 -17.07
C GLU A 81 -5.85 -9.13 -16.57
N VAL A 82 -5.87 -8.92 -15.25
CA VAL A 82 -5.67 -7.59 -14.65
C VAL A 82 -4.23 -7.14 -14.91
N ARG A 83 -4.06 -6.03 -15.63
CA ARG A 83 -2.76 -5.43 -15.98
C ARG A 83 -2.58 -4.02 -15.39
N ASP A 84 -3.58 -3.50 -14.72
CA ASP A 84 -3.51 -2.19 -14.09
C ASP A 84 -2.73 -2.25 -12.77
N PHE A 85 -1.64 -1.47 -12.70
CA PHE A 85 -0.79 -1.40 -11.51
C PHE A 85 -1.57 -0.99 -10.25
N ALA A 86 -2.47 -0.01 -10.35
CA ALA A 86 -3.18 0.49 -9.19
C ALA A 86 -4.06 -0.62 -8.59
N THR A 87 -4.76 -1.36 -9.43
CA THR A 87 -5.57 -2.52 -9.02
C THR A 87 -4.72 -3.62 -8.40
N LEU A 88 -3.63 -4.03 -9.09
CA LEU A 88 -2.72 -5.07 -8.59
C LEU A 88 -2.11 -4.68 -7.25
N TYR A 89 -1.62 -3.45 -7.12
CA TYR A 89 -1.01 -2.94 -5.90
C TYR A 89 -2.02 -2.84 -4.76
N GLN A 90 -3.19 -2.27 -5.03
CA GLN A 90 -4.25 -2.09 -4.03
C GLN A 90 -4.73 -3.41 -3.45
N GLN A 91 -4.89 -4.43 -4.29
CA GLN A 91 -5.41 -5.72 -3.86
C GLN A 91 -4.38 -6.58 -3.14
N ASN A 92 -3.09 -6.44 -3.46
CA ASN A 92 -2.07 -7.38 -2.98
C ASN A 92 -1.04 -6.74 -2.01
N CYS A 93 -0.79 -5.45 -2.11
CA CYS A 93 0.34 -4.81 -1.42
C CYS A 93 -0.07 -3.73 -0.42
N ALA A 94 -1.11 -2.94 -0.77
CA ALA A 94 -1.47 -1.72 -0.05
C ALA A 94 -1.86 -1.95 1.41
N GLY A 95 -2.42 -3.12 1.74
CA GLY A 95 -2.80 -3.45 3.12
C GLY A 95 -1.64 -3.37 4.11
N CYS A 96 -0.46 -3.82 3.70
CA CYS A 96 0.74 -3.80 4.52
C CYS A 96 1.66 -2.60 4.22
N HIS A 97 1.81 -2.24 2.93
CA HIS A 97 2.78 -1.22 2.49
C HIS A 97 2.19 0.18 2.33
N GLY A 98 0.89 0.36 2.65
CA GLY A 98 0.17 1.63 2.47
C GLY A 98 -0.32 1.87 1.05
N GLN A 99 -1.39 2.65 0.87
CA GLN A 99 -2.06 2.84 -0.42
C GLN A 99 -1.13 3.39 -1.51
N ASP A 100 -0.22 4.29 -1.15
CA ASP A 100 0.73 4.91 -2.08
C ASP A 100 2.16 4.39 -1.88
N GLY A 101 2.35 3.22 -1.28
CA GLY A 101 3.66 2.70 -0.94
C GLY A 101 4.38 3.45 0.17
N LYS A 102 3.68 4.30 0.93
CA LYS A 102 4.29 5.17 1.95
C LYS A 102 4.54 4.49 3.29
N GLY A 103 4.22 3.21 3.40
CA GLY A 103 4.37 2.42 4.63
C GLY A 103 3.05 2.34 5.41
N ASN A 104 2.98 1.31 6.24
CA ASN A 104 1.93 1.06 7.21
C ASN A 104 2.49 0.06 8.25
N SER A 105 2.01 -1.20 8.27
CA SER A 105 2.62 -2.26 9.07
C SER A 105 3.98 -2.74 8.53
N ALA A 106 4.22 -2.55 7.23
CA ALA A 106 5.47 -2.91 6.55
C ALA A 106 6.23 -1.69 5.99
N LEU A 107 7.43 -1.94 5.48
CA LEU A 107 8.31 -0.95 4.86
C LEU A 107 7.59 -0.12 3.80
N ALA A 108 7.90 1.18 3.75
CA ALA A 108 7.47 2.06 2.67
C ALA A 108 8.16 1.69 1.36
N LEU A 109 7.43 1.09 0.42
CA LEU A 109 7.97 0.70 -0.89
C LEU A 109 8.30 1.92 -1.77
N ALA A 110 7.60 3.05 -1.55
CA ALA A 110 7.90 4.32 -2.21
C ALA A 110 9.07 5.08 -1.56
N ASN A 111 9.76 4.49 -0.58
CA ASN A 111 10.93 5.12 0.04
C ASN A 111 12.05 5.23 -0.99
N PRO A 112 12.53 6.47 -1.29
CA PRO A 112 13.52 6.68 -2.34
C PRO A 112 14.87 6.04 -2.04
N VAL A 113 15.24 5.85 -0.76
CA VAL A 113 16.47 5.15 -0.35
C VAL A 113 16.32 3.65 -0.58
N TYR A 114 15.17 3.07 -0.18
CA TYR A 114 14.88 1.67 -0.46
C TYR A 114 14.97 1.37 -1.97
N LEU A 115 14.32 2.19 -2.79
CA LEU A 115 14.35 2.04 -4.24
C LEU A 115 15.76 2.23 -4.83
N ALA A 116 16.63 3.00 -4.19
CA ALA A 116 18.01 3.17 -4.65
C ALA A 116 18.89 1.94 -4.36
N ILE A 117 18.67 1.26 -3.24
CA ILE A 117 19.52 0.12 -2.84
C ILE A 117 18.96 -1.25 -3.28
N ALA A 118 17.65 -1.40 -3.40
CA ALA A 118 17.02 -2.64 -3.83
C ALA A 118 16.92 -2.69 -5.37
N SER A 119 17.56 -3.65 -6.02
CA SER A 119 17.44 -3.86 -7.46
C SER A 119 16.05 -4.41 -7.82
N ASP A 120 15.69 -4.34 -9.11
CA ASP A 120 14.44 -4.94 -9.61
C ASP A 120 14.37 -6.43 -9.31
N ASP A 121 15.50 -7.14 -9.43
CA ASP A 121 15.60 -8.56 -9.11
C ASP A 121 15.34 -8.84 -7.64
N VAL A 122 15.77 -7.98 -6.73
CA VAL A 122 15.48 -8.09 -5.30
C VAL A 122 13.99 -7.93 -5.06
N ILE A 123 13.39 -6.87 -5.63
CA ILE A 123 11.94 -6.60 -5.47
C ILE A 123 11.13 -7.74 -6.08
N ARG A 124 11.50 -8.21 -7.27
CA ARG A 124 10.86 -9.34 -7.95
C ARG A 124 10.89 -10.60 -7.10
N ARG A 125 12.06 -11.01 -6.61
CA ARG A 125 12.20 -12.20 -5.76
C ARG A 125 11.40 -12.08 -4.47
N ALA A 126 11.47 -10.93 -3.80
CA ALA A 126 10.70 -10.68 -2.58
C ALA A 126 9.19 -10.77 -2.83
N THR A 127 8.71 -10.26 -3.96
CA THR A 127 7.30 -10.35 -4.35
C THR A 127 6.92 -11.77 -4.74
N ALA A 128 7.72 -12.43 -5.58
CA ALA A 128 7.40 -13.76 -6.09
C ALA A 128 7.42 -14.83 -5.00
N SER A 129 8.49 -14.87 -4.19
CA SER A 129 8.77 -15.96 -3.24
C SER A 129 8.47 -15.60 -1.78
N GLY A 130 8.05 -14.36 -1.52
CA GLY A 130 7.95 -13.84 -0.16
C GLY A 130 9.30 -13.57 0.48
N VAL A 131 9.27 -13.17 1.74
CA VAL A 131 10.47 -12.94 2.53
C VAL A 131 10.49 -13.92 3.70
N ARG A 132 11.48 -14.80 3.72
CA ARG A 132 11.62 -15.79 4.80
C ARG A 132 11.67 -15.10 6.16
N ASP A 133 11.12 -15.76 7.16
CA ASP A 133 11.09 -15.29 8.55
C ASP A 133 10.46 -13.88 8.70
N SER A 134 9.42 -13.63 7.89
CA SER A 134 8.65 -12.38 7.95
C SER A 134 7.19 -12.63 7.56
N LEU A 135 6.36 -11.59 7.72
CA LEU A 135 4.94 -11.64 7.34
C LEU A 135 4.70 -11.41 5.83
N MET A 136 5.73 -11.22 5.03
CA MET A 136 5.61 -11.04 3.58
C MET A 136 5.41 -12.38 2.89
N PRO A 137 4.20 -12.72 2.41
CA PRO A 137 3.93 -13.99 1.75
C PRO A 137 4.47 -14.02 0.33
N ALA A 138 4.53 -15.21 -0.26
CA ALA A 138 4.78 -15.38 -1.69
C ALA A 138 3.54 -15.02 -2.50
N PHE A 139 3.70 -14.26 -3.58
CA PHE A 139 2.60 -13.87 -4.47
C PHE A 139 2.62 -14.61 -5.81
N ALA A 140 3.75 -15.17 -6.26
CA ALA A 140 3.81 -15.91 -7.52
C ALA A 140 3.02 -17.22 -7.45
N ARG A 141 2.33 -17.58 -8.53
CA ARG A 141 1.62 -18.87 -8.67
C ARG A 141 2.55 -20.05 -8.47
N SER A 142 3.78 -19.97 -8.94
CA SER A 142 4.82 -20.98 -8.76
C SER A 142 5.21 -21.20 -7.29
N SER A 143 4.93 -20.23 -6.43
CA SER A 143 5.21 -20.26 -4.99
C SER A 143 3.94 -20.38 -4.13
N GLY A 144 2.78 -20.70 -4.75
CA GLY A 144 1.50 -20.85 -4.06
C GLY A 144 0.69 -19.55 -3.91
N GLY A 145 1.14 -18.45 -4.50
CA GLY A 145 0.42 -17.18 -4.56
C GLY A 145 -0.60 -17.11 -5.70
N MET A 146 -1.10 -15.93 -6.00
CA MET A 146 -2.17 -15.70 -6.97
C MET A 146 -1.72 -14.94 -8.22
N LEU A 147 -0.57 -14.26 -8.18
CA LEU A 147 -0.10 -13.43 -9.27
C LEU A 147 0.64 -14.25 -10.33
N THR A 148 0.43 -13.87 -11.59
CA THR A 148 1.26 -14.35 -12.70
C THR A 148 2.61 -13.63 -12.69
N ASP A 149 3.60 -14.21 -13.36
CA ASP A 149 4.93 -13.59 -13.50
C ASP A 149 4.83 -12.22 -14.19
N ASP A 150 3.98 -12.08 -15.21
CA ASP A 150 3.71 -10.80 -15.88
C ASP A 150 3.15 -9.74 -14.92
N GLN A 151 2.25 -10.13 -14.01
CA GLN A 151 1.71 -9.20 -13.03
C GLN A 151 2.77 -8.75 -12.02
N ILE A 152 3.67 -9.63 -11.65
CA ILE A 152 4.83 -9.29 -10.81
C ILE A 152 5.76 -8.34 -11.55
N GLU A 153 6.04 -8.55 -12.84
CA GLU A 153 6.84 -7.62 -13.64
C GLU A 153 6.19 -6.23 -13.73
N ILE A 154 4.88 -6.17 -13.93
CA ILE A 154 4.15 -4.89 -13.91
C ILE A 154 4.34 -4.18 -12.57
N LEU A 155 4.18 -4.89 -11.44
CA LEU A 155 4.36 -4.31 -10.12
C LEU A 155 5.78 -3.76 -9.94
N VAL A 156 6.81 -4.52 -10.29
CA VAL A 156 8.22 -4.11 -10.14
C VAL A 156 8.54 -2.89 -11.01
N HIS A 157 8.20 -2.95 -12.28
CA HIS A 157 8.49 -1.88 -13.24
C HIS A 157 7.74 -0.59 -12.91
N GLU A 158 6.45 -0.69 -12.62
CA GLU A 158 5.62 0.49 -12.33
C GLU A 158 5.95 1.13 -10.98
N MET A 159 6.38 0.36 -9.97
CA MET A 159 6.92 0.93 -8.72
C MET A 159 8.09 1.87 -9.00
N ARG A 160 9.03 1.47 -9.86
CA ARG A 160 10.17 2.31 -10.27
C ARG A 160 9.75 3.55 -11.03
N ALA A 161 8.84 3.39 -11.99
CA ALA A 161 8.36 4.50 -12.81
C ALA A 161 7.61 5.55 -11.99
N ARG A 162 6.80 5.12 -11.03
CA ARG A 162 5.95 5.99 -10.20
C ARG A 162 6.68 6.60 -9.02
N TRP A 163 7.47 5.80 -8.31
CA TRP A 163 8.12 6.19 -7.05
C TRP A 163 9.63 6.29 -7.24
N LYS A 164 10.05 7.25 -8.00
CA LYS A 164 11.45 7.45 -8.42
C LYS A 164 12.43 7.31 -7.26
N ALA A 165 13.44 6.47 -7.44
CA ALA A 165 14.59 6.41 -6.56
C ALA A 165 15.29 7.78 -6.54
N LYS A 166 15.82 8.16 -5.38
CA LYS A 166 16.81 9.26 -5.31
C LYS A 166 18.18 8.64 -5.20
N GLU A 167 19.17 9.32 -5.76
CA GLU A 167 20.55 8.92 -5.53
C GLU A 167 20.83 8.82 -4.04
N ALA A 168 21.33 7.67 -3.64
CA ALA A 168 21.73 7.39 -2.27
C ALA A 168 23.24 7.14 -2.24
N LEU A 169 24.00 8.15 -2.68
CA LEU A 169 25.45 8.10 -2.70
C LEU A 169 26.00 7.72 -1.32
N GLY A 170 26.88 6.71 -1.30
CA GLY A 170 27.46 6.18 -0.08
C GLY A 170 26.52 5.33 0.77
N ALA A 171 25.33 4.99 0.28
CA ALA A 171 24.42 4.10 0.99
C ALA A 171 25.06 2.72 1.21
N PRO A 172 24.87 2.14 2.40
CA PRO A 172 25.21 0.73 2.60
C PRO A 172 24.48 -0.16 1.59
N PRO A 173 25.15 -1.21 1.08
CA PRO A 173 24.55 -2.10 0.10
C PRO A 173 23.33 -2.83 0.68
N TYR A 174 22.38 -3.21 -0.19
CA TYR A 174 21.17 -3.93 0.21
C TYR A 174 21.51 -5.20 1.02
N ALA A 175 22.39 -6.04 0.51
CA ALA A 175 22.93 -7.20 1.22
C ALA A 175 24.20 -6.85 1.99
N ALA A 176 24.44 -7.50 3.11
CA ALA A 176 25.72 -7.39 3.82
C ALA A 176 26.82 -8.11 3.01
N ASN A 177 27.99 -7.48 2.91
CA ASN A 177 29.15 -8.08 2.28
C ASN A 177 29.95 -8.94 3.26
N GLU A 178 29.92 -8.58 4.55
CA GLU A 178 30.67 -9.22 5.62
C GLU A 178 29.74 -9.60 6.78
N PRO A 179 30.11 -10.61 7.60
CA PRO A 179 29.37 -10.94 8.80
C PRO A 179 29.38 -9.79 9.81
N GLY A 180 28.28 -9.66 10.55
CA GLY A 180 28.16 -8.71 11.65
C GLY A 180 28.73 -9.30 12.96
N ASP A 181 29.21 -8.41 13.83
CA ASP A 181 29.68 -8.73 15.15
C ASP A 181 28.75 -8.09 16.19
N PRO A 182 28.04 -8.88 17.03
CA PRO A 182 27.13 -8.34 18.04
C PRO A 182 27.85 -7.45 19.09
N ALA A 183 29.11 -7.69 19.39
CA ALA A 183 29.84 -6.88 20.36
C ALA A 183 30.14 -5.48 19.82
N ARG A 184 30.58 -5.37 18.56
CA ARG A 184 30.68 -4.07 17.86
C ARG A 184 29.31 -3.44 17.64
N GLY A 185 28.30 -4.27 17.41
CA GLY A 185 26.91 -3.86 17.25
C GLY A 185 26.35 -3.17 18.48
N ALA A 186 26.73 -3.57 19.67
CA ALA A 186 26.34 -2.90 20.90
C ALA A 186 26.85 -1.44 20.95
N ALA A 187 28.10 -1.21 20.51
CA ALA A 187 28.64 0.14 20.42
C ALA A 187 27.95 0.99 19.34
N ALA A 188 27.66 0.40 18.17
CA ALA A 188 26.92 1.05 17.12
C ALA A 188 25.48 1.37 17.57
N TYR A 189 24.81 0.44 18.24
CA TYR A 189 23.50 0.65 18.83
C TYR A 189 23.48 1.84 19.82
N ALA A 190 24.43 1.85 20.75
CA ALA A 190 24.54 2.93 21.72
C ALA A 190 24.73 4.32 21.07
N ALA A 191 25.50 4.36 19.99
CA ALA A 191 25.77 5.61 19.27
C ALA A 191 24.58 6.11 18.42
N PHE A 192 23.86 5.21 17.74
CA PHE A 192 22.89 5.61 16.72
C PHE A 192 21.42 5.36 17.10
N CYS A 193 21.13 4.43 17.99
CA CYS A 193 19.77 3.95 18.24
C CYS A 193 19.25 4.22 19.65
N ALA A 194 20.14 4.19 20.65
CA ALA A 194 19.78 4.27 22.06
C ALA A 194 19.06 5.56 22.46
N GLY A 195 19.31 6.66 21.76
CA GLY A 195 18.66 7.95 22.00
C GLY A 195 17.15 7.95 21.82
N CYS A 196 16.62 7.04 20.98
CA CYS A 196 15.20 6.84 20.77
C CYS A 196 14.68 5.55 21.40
N HIS A 197 15.45 4.45 21.30
CA HIS A 197 15.00 3.12 21.72
C HIS A 197 15.43 2.71 23.12
N GLY A 198 16.13 3.61 23.85
CA GLY A 198 16.67 3.34 25.19
C GLY A 198 18.00 2.60 25.16
N PRO A 199 18.76 2.59 26.26
CA PRO A 199 20.12 2.02 26.28
C PRO A 199 20.16 0.52 26.01
N GLU A 200 19.10 -0.20 26.31
CA GLU A 200 18.98 -1.65 26.13
C GLU A 200 18.02 -2.06 25.00
N GLY A 201 17.48 -1.13 24.23
CA GLY A 201 16.54 -1.44 23.14
C GLY A 201 15.09 -1.74 23.58
N THR A 202 14.80 -1.57 24.87
CA THR A 202 13.47 -1.87 25.45
C THR A 202 12.40 -0.82 25.18
N GLY A 203 12.80 0.28 24.51
CA GLY A 203 11.92 1.37 24.13
C GLY A 203 11.92 2.54 25.08
N THR A 204 11.40 3.66 24.61
CA THR A 204 11.18 4.91 25.36
C THR A 204 9.87 5.56 24.89
N LYS A 205 9.59 6.80 25.30
CA LYS A 205 8.50 7.60 24.75
C LYS A 205 8.74 8.01 23.28
N LYS A 206 10.00 7.95 22.80
CA LYS A 206 10.39 8.35 21.44
C LYS A 206 10.39 7.21 20.43
N GLY A 207 10.66 5.99 20.87
CA GLY A 207 10.74 4.81 20.04
C GLY A 207 10.32 3.56 20.81
N SER A 208 9.63 2.65 20.13
CA SER A 208 9.21 1.36 20.70
C SER A 208 10.39 0.46 21.01
N SER A 209 10.16 -0.62 21.77
CA SER A 209 11.13 -1.72 21.92
C SER A 209 11.47 -2.30 20.55
N ILE A 210 12.76 -2.53 20.30
CA ILE A 210 13.27 -3.20 19.08
C ILE A 210 13.92 -4.53 19.40
N ILE A 211 13.87 -4.93 20.66
CA ILE A 211 14.28 -6.26 21.14
C ILE A 211 13.10 -7.08 21.68
N ASP A 212 11.86 -6.61 21.41
CA ASP A 212 10.66 -7.36 21.76
C ASP A 212 10.65 -8.71 21.04
N ASP A 213 10.35 -9.78 21.80
CA ASP A 213 10.40 -11.16 21.30
C ASP A 213 9.47 -11.37 20.09
N SER A 214 8.27 -10.81 20.14
CA SER A 214 7.29 -10.94 19.06
C SER A 214 7.72 -10.17 17.81
N PHE A 215 8.28 -8.96 18.00
CA PHE A 215 8.82 -8.18 16.90
C PHE A 215 9.98 -8.91 16.21
N LEU A 216 10.97 -9.38 16.98
CA LEU A 216 12.14 -10.08 16.43
C LEU A 216 11.77 -11.42 15.79
N ALA A 217 10.71 -12.09 16.25
CA ALA A 217 10.22 -13.33 15.65
C ALA A 217 9.56 -13.12 14.27
N LEU A 218 9.06 -11.91 13.99
CA LEU A 218 8.26 -11.58 12.79
C LEU A 218 9.04 -10.74 11.76
N VAL A 219 10.31 -10.41 12.04
CA VAL A 219 11.14 -9.59 11.15
C VAL A 219 12.42 -10.32 10.78
N SER A 220 12.71 -10.43 9.48
CA SER A 220 13.96 -11.03 9.01
C SER A 220 15.16 -10.09 9.22
N ASP A 221 16.37 -10.65 9.23
CA ASP A 221 17.63 -9.88 9.32
C ASP A 221 17.73 -8.88 8.17
N GLN A 222 17.32 -9.29 6.97
CA GLN A 222 17.30 -8.41 5.81
C GLN A 222 16.29 -7.26 5.99
N SER A 223 15.13 -7.52 6.60
CA SER A 223 14.15 -6.47 6.88
C SER A 223 14.68 -5.49 7.93
N LEU A 224 15.34 -5.96 8.97
CA LEU A 224 16.05 -5.12 9.96
C LEU A 224 17.08 -4.24 9.25
N ARG A 225 17.97 -4.84 8.44
CA ARG A 225 18.99 -4.12 7.67
C ARG A 225 18.37 -3.04 6.77
N THR A 226 17.35 -3.40 6.02
CA THR A 226 16.66 -2.48 5.12
C THR A 226 16.05 -1.31 5.89
N THR A 227 15.46 -1.58 7.05
CA THR A 227 14.89 -0.54 7.93
C THR A 227 15.97 0.40 8.48
N VAL A 228 17.11 -0.13 8.90
CA VAL A 228 18.24 0.70 9.38
C VAL A 228 18.77 1.59 8.25
N ILE A 229 18.88 1.08 7.02
CA ILE A 229 19.40 1.87 5.89
C ILE A 229 18.38 2.88 5.40
N ALA A 230 17.15 2.45 5.12
CA ALA A 230 16.15 3.28 4.45
C ALA A 230 15.33 4.15 5.41
N GLY A 231 15.33 3.81 6.70
CA GLY A 231 14.43 4.41 7.68
C GLY A 231 12.97 4.00 7.53
N ARG A 232 12.13 4.55 8.39
CA ARG A 232 10.68 4.48 8.37
C ARG A 232 10.14 5.90 8.51
N PRO A 233 10.22 6.71 7.44
CA PRO A 233 9.80 8.12 7.49
C PRO A 233 8.33 8.28 7.87
N ASP A 234 7.50 7.31 7.58
CA ASP A 234 6.11 7.21 8.02
C ASP A 234 5.94 7.13 9.55
N LEU A 235 6.97 6.68 10.25
CA LEU A 235 7.04 6.60 11.72
C LEU A 235 8.00 7.64 12.33
N GLY A 236 8.59 8.52 11.52
CA GLY A 236 9.61 9.48 11.97
C GLY A 236 10.99 8.86 12.20
N HIS A 237 11.21 7.62 11.78
CA HIS A 237 12.51 6.95 11.90
C HIS A 237 13.44 7.35 10.74
N PRO A 238 14.62 7.93 11.02
CA PRO A 238 15.53 8.43 10.00
C PRO A 238 16.20 7.32 9.18
N ASP A 239 16.81 7.68 8.08
CA ASP A 239 17.71 6.80 7.32
C ASP A 239 19.14 6.81 7.91
N TRP A 240 20.04 5.96 7.37
CA TRP A 240 21.40 5.75 7.85
C TRP A 240 22.25 7.03 7.98
N ARG A 241 21.87 8.13 7.30
CA ARG A 241 22.61 9.40 7.31
C ARG A 241 22.26 10.27 8.51
N ASN A 242 21.07 10.08 9.08
CA ASN A 242 20.42 11.06 9.92
C ASN A 242 20.20 10.59 11.38
N TYR A 243 20.79 9.47 11.79
CA TYR A 243 20.76 9.05 13.20
C TYR A 243 21.57 9.97 14.11
N VAL A 244 22.74 10.39 13.63
CA VAL A 244 23.63 11.32 14.30
C VAL A 244 24.00 12.41 13.28
N PRO A 245 23.89 13.70 13.64
CA PRO A 245 24.29 14.79 12.75
C PRO A 245 25.73 14.61 12.23
N ASP A 246 25.92 14.81 10.94
CA ASP A 246 27.21 14.75 10.23
C ASP A 246 27.99 13.42 10.37
N ARG A 247 27.33 12.37 10.86
CA ARG A 247 27.91 11.03 11.02
C ARG A 247 27.00 9.96 10.44
N PRO A 248 27.02 9.70 9.13
CA PRO A 248 26.34 8.55 8.54
C PRO A 248 26.89 7.23 9.09
N MET A 249 25.99 6.23 9.22
CA MET A 249 26.43 4.88 9.53
C MET A 249 27.23 4.29 8.38
N THR A 250 28.35 3.65 8.70
CA THR A 250 29.10 2.85 7.74
C THR A 250 28.37 1.54 7.40
N PRO A 251 28.67 0.91 6.25
CA PRO A 251 28.11 -0.41 5.92
C PRO A 251 28.34 -1.47 7.00
N GLN A 252 29.50 -1.42 7.68
CA GLN A 252 29.84 -2.37 8.74
C GLN A 252 29.03 -2.09 10.03
N GLU A 253 28.88 -0.82 10.43
CA GLU A 253 28.05 -0.46 11.59
C GLU A 253 26.58 -0.89 11.39
N VAL A 254 26.04 -0.77 10.17
CA VAL A 254 24.71 -1.30 9.86
C VAL A 254 24.66 -2.82 10.03
N THR A 255 25.68 -3.54 9.57
CA THR A 255 25.73 -5.00 9.68
C THR A 255 25.90 -5.43 11.14
N ASP A 256 26.74 -4.76 11.88
CA ASP A 256 27.01 -5.05 13.29
C ASP A 256 25.78 -4.77 14.18
N VAL A 257 25.08 -3.65 13.98
CA VAL A 257 23.85 -3.36 14.74
C VAL A 257 22.74 -4.36 14.46
N VAL A 258 22.61 -4.83 13.21
CA VAL A 258 21.67 -5.91 12.89
C VAL A 258 22.06 -7.20 13.59
N ALA A 259 23.34 -7.55 13.61
CA ALA A 259 23.82 -8.72 14.35
C ALA A 259 23.53 -8.62 15.87
N TRP A 260 23.67 -7.42 16.45
CA TRP A 260 23.30 -7.18 17.84
C TRP A 260 21.81 -7.38 18.08
N LEU A 261 20.93 -6.85 17.20
CA LEU A 261 19.48 -7.06 17.29
C LEU A 261 19.13 -8.55 17.20
N VAL A 262 19.71 -9.25 16.23
CA VAL A 262 19.48 -10.68 15.99
C VAL A 262 19.95 -11.53 17.19
N ALA A 263 21.00 -11.13 17.89
CA ALA A 263 21.47 -11.82 19.09
C ALA A 263 20.45 -11.79 20.25
N HIS A 264 19.47 -10.88 20.22
CA HIS A 264 18.36 -10.86 21.18
C HIS A 264 17.18 -11.75 20.75
N ARG A 265 17.20 -12.32 19.54
CA ARG A 265 16.12 -13.16 19.05
C ARG A 265 16.07 -14.49 19.80
N LYS A 266 14.89 -14.81 20.32
CA LYS A 266 14.65 -16.10 20.97
C LYS A 266 14.25 -17.16 19.94
N ALA A 267 14.77 -18.36 20.11
CA ALA A 267 14.46 -19.50 19.23
C ALA A 267 12.95 -19.83 19.22
N ASN A 268 12.30 -19.68 20.38
CA ASN A 268 10.90 -20.03 20.58
C ASN A 268 10.15 -18.84 21.19
N ALA A 269 10.03 -17.74 20.45
CA ALA A 269 9.26 -16.57 20.90
C ALA A 269 7.81 -16.97 21.21
N GLY A 270 7.27 -16.43 22.31
CA GLY A 270 5.91 -16.75 22.77
C GLY A 270 5.76 -18.05 23.54
N GLN A 271 6.82 -18.81 23.78
CA GLN A 271 6.80 -20.02 24.58
C GLN A 271 7.25 -19.72 26.05
N PRO A 272 6.76 -20.47 27.05
CA PRO A 272 5.66 -21.44 26.98
C PRO A 272 4.29 -20.76 26.88
N TYR A 273 3.36 -21.39 26.17
CA TYR A 273 1.97 -20.93 26.18
C TYR A 273 1.31 -21.26 27.53
N PRO A 274 0.57 -20.35 28.16
CA PRO A 274 -0.17 -20.64 29.39
C PRO A 274 -1.07 -21.86 29.21
N GLY A 275 -0.94 -22.84 30.13
CA GLY A 275 -1.75 -24.06 30.12
C GLY A 275 -1.17 -25.25 29.35
N ASN A 276 -0.01 -25.13 28.70
CA ASN A 276 0.61 -26.19 27.89
C ASN A 276 1.84 -26.85 28.55
N GLU A 277 1.95 -26.77 29.87
CA GLU A 277 3.08 -27.39 30.60
C GLU A 277 3.21 -28.92 30.39
N GLN A 278 2.11 -29.57 29.97
CA GLN A 278 2.06 -31.02 29.71
C GLN A 278 2.57 -31.41 28.33
N ALA A 279 2.51 -30.55 27.33
CA ALA A 279 2.96 -30.83 25.97
C ALA A 279 4.50 -30.80 25.80
N GLN A 280 5.21 -30.26 26.75
CA GLN A 280 6.68 -30.17 26.72
C GLN A 280 7.39 -31.36 27.38
N LYS A 281 6.64 -32.30 27.95
CA LYS A 281 7.20 -33.48 28.66
C LYS A 281 7.16 -34.78 27.81
N ASN A 282 6.69 -34.71 26.59
CA ASN A 282 6.73 -35.78 25.60
C ASN A 282 7.68 -35.37 24.46
#